data_c78605fa90f7acc1a571bf9aa1dc8061
#
_entry.id   c78605fa90f7acc1a571bf9aa1dc8061
#
_cell.length_a   1.000
_cell.length_b   1.000
_cell.length_c   1.000
_cell.angle_alpha   90.00
_cell.angle_beta   90.00
_cell.angle_gamma   90.00
#
_symmetry.space_group_name_H-M   'P 1'
#
loop_
_entity.id
_entity.type
_entity.pdbx_description
1 polymer ?
#
loop_
_entity_poly.entity_id
_entity_poly.type
_entity_poly.pdbx_seq_one_letter_code
_entity_poly.pdbx_strand_id
1 'polypeptide(L)'
;MQKHIFSLIAFLLLAQIGLANVVTGEAAIPDGYYSGVNGKSSPDAILDALFNKIQGHTVISYSNLEDYYEDTDFRGDTVWDMYSTCAFTMAEANKSQKAVCDGWNKEHSIPQSWFNEGSPMKSDLFHVYPTDARVNNFRNNFPYGEVNGPRGTGITNNTGNHALGKKGSNTFSGYSGDVYEPDDEYKGDFARTYFYMCARYRDKTLNASYGSAVFTSSKTNLTEYAKNLFLKWHRQDPVSQKEIDRNQAVYGIQHNRNPFIDYPDFAEYIWGDRVGQTIDLSTMTPTCEGGSVTPVVIVKHGVTWSVNGEVSAVDSVQENKKPTLPTSPTSCSSESNIFMGWTTSPISGTSDEAPAVLYTSATEIPAITADLTLYAVFAHQEMTGGSPQTYIYDADHSEGWTNTAFKNNSYWIIRTDQYIESPSIDLSGLASITMNMRTYGGGSYNTVNVIANSTTIATLIAASNSLADQTWTKTTPLSGMSTLRFVSANSTSSNGPAFSSITIDATGASVSYNRYITSCQSATEIELTSDNSVARKVLVGGQIYIQIGEQLFTITGQRVK
;
A
#
# COMPACT_ATOMS: atom_id res chain seq x y z
N MET A 1 15.93 17.15 59.24
CA MET A 1 14.81 16.28 58.86
C MET A 1 13.85 17.12 58.02
N GLN A 2 14.05 17.17 56.75
CA GLN A 2 13.19 17.87 55.78
C GLN A 2 12.41 16.83 54.99
N LYS A 3 11.07 16.88 55.13
CA LYS A 3 10.17 16.04 54.33
C LYS A 3 9.86 16.77 53.02
N HIS A 4 10.23 16.14 51.88
CA HIS A 4 9.79 16.57 50.57
C HIS A 4 8.37 16.12 50.29
N ILE A 5 7.49 17.08 50.10
CA ILE A 5 6.12 16.91 49.62
C ILE A 5 6.17 17.00 48.10
N PHE A 6 5.88 15.90 47.39
CA PHE A 6 5.62 15.94 45.96
C PHE A 6 4.21 16.45 45.69
N SER A 7 4.11 17.62 45.07
CA SER A 7 2.85 18.21 44.60
C SER A 7 2.50 17.59 43.25
N LEU A 8 1.41 16.83 43.21
CA LEU A 8 0.80 16.29 42.01
C LEU A 8 -0.08 17.39 41.40
N ILE A 9 0.36 18.03 40.32
CA ILE A 9 -0.44 18.97 39.54
C ILE A 9 -1.28 18.14 38.58
N ALA A 10 -2.55 17.95 38.92
CA ALA A 10 -3.55 17.45 37.98
C ALA A 10 -3.97 18.58 37.04
N PHE A 11 -3.67 18.47 35.77
CA PHE A 11 -4.25 19.30 34.71
C PHE A 11 -5.71 18.89 34.51
N LEU A 12 -6.64 19.69 35.07
CA LEU A 12 -8.04 19.64 34.68
C LEU A 12 -8.16 20.35 33.31
N LEU A 13 -8.33 19.58 32.22
CA LEU A 13 -8.85 20.12 30.97
C LEU A 13 -10.33 20.44 31.18
N LEU A 14 -10.66 21.71 31.36
CA LEU A 14 -12.02 22.22 31.26
C LEU A 14 -12.39 22.22 29.76
N ALA A 15 -13.08 21.18 29.30
CA ALA A 15 -13.82 21.24 28.05
C ALA A 15 -14.89 22.34 28.19
N GLN A 16 -14.77 23.42 27.43
CA GLN A 16 -15.85 24.38 27.26
C GLN A 16 -16.96 23.69 26.45
N ILE A 17 -18.00 23.23 27.17
CA ILE A 17 -19.25 22.80 26.56
C ILE A 17 -19.95 24.09 26.08
N GLY A 18 -19.78 24.40 24.79
CA GLY A 18 -20.61 25.38 24.10
C GLY A 18 -22.04 24.81 24.06
N LEU A 19 -22.97 25.48 24.75
CA LEU A 19 -24.39 25.19 24.61
C LEU A 19 -24.81 25.48 23.16
N ALA A 20 -24.85 24.45 22.31
CA ALA A 20 -25.58 24.50 21.07
C ALA A 20 -27.09 24.50 21.39
N ASN A 21 -27.86 25.29 20.65
CA ASN A 21 -29.31 25.23 20.73
C ASN A 21 -29.74 23.82 20.28
N VAL A 22 -30.17 23.03 21.22
CA VAL A 22 -30.68 21.68 20.99
C VAL A 22 -32.01 21.84 20.25
N VAL A 23 -32.04 21.43 18.99
CA VAL A 23 -33.31 21.06 18.35
C VAL A 23 -33.81 19.85 19.14
N THR A 24 -34.83 20.07 19.94
CA THR A 24 -35.41 19.07 20.87
C THR A 24 -36.30 18.08 20.10
N GLY A 25 -35.65 17.23 19.29
CA GLY A 25 -36.17 15.95 18.86
C GLY A 25 -35.02 14.99 19.04
N GLU A 26 -35.16 13.99 19.90
CA GLU A 26 -34.14 12.96 20.06
C GLU A 26 -33.76 12.45 18.70
N ALA A 27 -32.46 12.51 18.37
CA ALA A 27 -31.92 11.97 17.11
C ALA A 27 -32.07 10.45 17.17
N ALA A 28 -33.20 9.94 16.70
CA ALA A 28 -33.49 8.52 16.72
C ALA A 28 -33.41 7.95 15.31
N ILE A 29 -32.68 6.85 15.15
CA ILE A 29 -32.71 6.04 13.94
C ILE A 29 -34.05 5.29 13.94
N PRO A 30 -34.86 5.34 12.87
CA PRO A 30 -36.11 4.60 12.82
C PRO A 30 -35.90 3.10 13.02
N ASP A 31 -36.80 2.47 13.78
CA ASP A 31 -36.74 1.04 14.08
C ASP A 31 -36.52 0.20 12.82
N GLY A 32 -35.52 -0.68 12.88
CA GLY A 32 -35.19 -1.57 11.77
C GLY A 32 -34.64 -0.88 10.53
N TYR A 33 -34.27 0.42 10.59
CA TYR A 33 -33.78 1.18 9.44
C TYR A 33 -32.64 0.47 8.71
N TYR A 34 -31.68 -0.08 9.45
CA TYR A 34 -30.53 -0.82 8.91
C TYR A 34 -30.65 -2.34 9.01
N SER A 35 -31.85 -2.89 9.22
CA SER A 35 -32.04 -4.36 9.35
C SER A 35 -31.50 -5.18 8.17
N GLY A 36 -31.47 -4.59 6.98
CA GLY A 36 -30.94 -5.23 5.76
C GLY A 36 -29.44 -5.55 5.78
N VAL A 37 -28.63 -4.90 6.64
CA VAL A 37 -27.20 -5.20 6.76
C VAL A 37 -26.90 -6.30 7.77
N ASN A 38 -27.86 -6.61 8.66
CA ASN A 38 -27.69 -7.62 9.69
C ASN A 38 -27.40 -8.99 9.07
N GLY A 39 -26.42 -9.71 9.58
CA GLY A 39 -25.98 -11.00 9.05
C GLY A 39 -25.15 -10.93 7.76
N LYS A 40 -24.80 -9.75 7.25
CA LYS A 40 -23.92 -9.59 6.09
C LYS A 40 -22.46 -9.60 6.53
N SER A 41 -21.57 -10.16 5.68
CA SER A 41 -20.12 -10.26 5.96
C SER A 41 -19.24 -9.83 4.79
N SER A 42 -19.76 -9.78 3.56
CA SER A 42 -18.97 -9.30 2.43
C SER A 42 -19.19 -7.82 2.19
N PRO A 43 -18.14 -7.03 1.84
CA PRO A 43 -18.24 -5.61 1.52
C PRO A 43 -19.33 -5.27 0.51
N ASP A 44 -19.42 -6.04 -0.58
CA ASP A 44 -20.43 -5.84 -1.61
C ASP A 44 -21.86 -6.06 -1.08
N ALA A 45 -22.10 -7.11 -0.29
CA ALA A 45 -23.42 -7.38 0.27
C ALA A 45 -23.85 -6.31 1.29
N ILE A 46 -22.89 -5.75 2.05
CA ILE A 46 -23.15 -4.66 2.98
C ILE A 46 -23.48 -3.38 2.21
N LEU A 47 -22.64 -2.99 1.23
CA LEU A 47 -22.88 -1.81 0.39
C LEU A 47 -24.20 -1.90 -0.39
N ASP A 48 -24.54 -3.09 -0.94
CA ASP A 48 -25.80 -3.29 -1.65
C ASP A 48 -27.01 -3.16 -0.70
N ALA A 49 -26.91 -3.65 0.54
CA ALA A 49 -27.95 -3.48 1.56
C ALA A 49 -28.12 -2.02 1.99
N LEU A 50 -27.02 -1.29 2.19
CA LEU A 50 -27.05 0.13 2.49
C LEU A 50 -27.63 0.92 1.30
N PHE A 51 -27.18 0.65 0.08
CA PHE A 51 -27.73 1.27 -1.14
C PHE A 51 -29.25 1.08 -1.22
N ASN A 52 -29.75 -0.14 -1.06
CA ASN A 52 -31.18 -0.43 -1.12
C ASN A 52 -31.99 0.34 -0.08
N LYS A 53 -31.37 0.67 1.06
CA LYS A 53 -32.03 1.43 2.12
C LYS A 53 -32.03 2.93 1.89
N ILE A 54 -30.91 3.50 1.39
CA ILE A 54 -30.71 4.94 1.36
C ILE A 54 -30.88 5.55 -0.05
N GLN A 55 -31.11 4.73 -1.08
CA GLN A 55 -31.49 5.21 -2.40
C GLN A 55 -32.92 5.78 -2.39
N GLY A 56 -33.25 6.58 -3.40
CA GLY A 56 -34.60 7.12 -3.53
C GLY A 56 -34.95 8.22 -2.52
N HIS A 57 -33.93 8.91 -1.99
CA HIS A 57 -34.12 10.08 -1.16
C HIS A 57 -34.87 11.21 -1.90
N THR A 58 -35.52 12.09 -1.20
CA THR A 58 -36.13 13.29 -1.75
C THR A 58 -35.07 14.21 -2.32
N VAL A 59 -35.10 14.42 -3.64
CA VAL A 59 -34.15 15.29 -4.35
C VAL A 59 -34.58 16.74 -4.22
N ILE A 60 -33.73 17.56 -3.61
CA ILE A 60 -33.93 19.01 -3.47
C ILE A 60 -33.42 19.70 -4.74
N SER A 61 -34.05 20.79 -5.14
CA SER A 61 -33.50 21.64 -6.19
C SER A 61 -32.20 22.28 -5.73
N TYR A 62 -31.18 22.27 -6.62
CA TYR A 62 -29.88 22.88 -6.30
C TYR A 62 -29.99 24.36 -5.90
N SER A 63 -30.95 25.10 -6.51
CA SER A 63 -31.23 26.50 -6.14
C SER A 63 -31.75 26.66 -4.71
N ASN A 64 -32.41 25.63 -4.16
CA ASN A 64 -33.09 25.71 -2.87
C ASN A 64 -32.25 25.11 -1.73
N LEU A 65 -31.03 24.66 -1.99
CA LEU A 65 -30.16 24.11 -0.94
C LEU A 65 -29.90 25.13 0.20
N GLU A 66 -29.79 26.40 -0.15
CA GLU A 66 -29.53 27.47 0.82
C GLU A 66 -30.68 27.63 1.84
N ASP A 67 -31.90 27.30 1.47
CA ASP A 67 -33.08 27.38 2.36
C ASP A 67 -33.00 26.38 3.53
N TYR A 68 -32.11 25.39 3.46
CA TYR A 68 -31.95 24.34 4.46
C TYR A 68 -30.69 24.46 5.30
N TYR A 69 -29.75 25.36 4.95
CA TYR A 69 -28.46 25.42 5.64
C TYR A 69 -28.58 25.95 7.08
N GLU A 70 -29.59 26.80 7.37
CA GLU A 70 -29.85 27.24 8.74
C GLU A 70 -30.17 26.05 9.68
N ASP A 71 -30.83 25.01 9.15
CA ASP A 71 -31.17 23.80 9.88
C ASP A 71 -30.03 22.77 9.93
N THR A 72 -29.16 22.76 8.91
CA THR A 72 -28.16 21.67 8.72
C THR A 72 -26.73 22.10 8.99
N ASP A 73 -26.35 23.35 8.72
CA ASP A 73 -24.96 23.80 8.63
C ASP A 73 -24.72 25.15 9.31
N PHE A 74 -25.55 25.53 10.29
CA PHE A 74 -25.36 26.74 11.07
C PHE A 74 -24.98 26.45 12.52
N ARG A 75 -24.25 27.38 13.13
CA ARG A 75 -23.92 27.44 14.54
C ARG A 75 -24.42 28.76 15.09
N GLY A 76 -25.58 28.73 15.70
CA GLY A 76 -26.31 29.97 16.02
C GLY A 76 -26.68 30.68 14.71
N ASP A 77 -26.35 31.96 14.59
CA ASP A 77 -26.69 32.78 13.42
C ASP A 77 -25.63 32.74 12.28
N THR A 78 -24.62 31.87 12.38
CA THR A 78 -23.50 31.82 11.44
C THR A 78 -23.31 30.45 10.83
N VAL A 79 -22.84 30.44 9.58
CA VAL A 79 -22.43 29.23 8.84
C VAL A 79 -21.38 28.49 9.64
N TRP A 80 -21.54 27.19 9.79
CA TRP A 80 -20.49 26.31 10.27
C TRP A 80 -19.58 25.93 9.12
N ASP A 81 -18.67 26.85 8.79
CA ASP A 81 -17.74 26.70 7.68
C ASP A 81 -16.58 25.76 8.05
N MET A 82 -16.46 24.64 7.32
CA MET A 82 -15.38 23.67 7.53
C MET A 82 -14.07 24.05 6.81
N TYR A 83 -14.07 25.15 6.06
CA TYR A 83 -12.91 25.59 5.28
C TYR A 83 -12.21 26.84 5.83
N SER A 84 -12.91 27.61 6.68
CA SER A 84 -12.32 28.79 7.30
C SER A 84 -12.87 29.07 8.70
N THR A 85 -12.20 29.95 9.43
CA THR A 85 -12.66 30.47 10.72
C THR A 85 -13.54 31.73 10.56
N CYS A 86 -14.01 32.03 9.35
CA CYS A 86 -14.81 33.19 9.09
C CYS A 86 -16.24 33.00 9.60
N ALA A 87 -16.80 34.05 10.19
CA ALA A 87 -18.19 34.07 10.62
C ALA A 87 -19.07 34.66 9.52
N PHE A 88 -19.75 33.80 8.78
CA PHE A 88 -20.70 34.20 7.74
C PHE A 88 -22.13 34.07 8.22
N THR A 89 -22.99 34.98 7.82
CA THR A 89 -24.45 34.87 7.93
C THR A 89 -25.05 34.52 6.56
N MET A 90 -26.35 34.32 6.46
CA MET A 90 -27.02 34.15 5.17
C MET A 90 -26.80 35.33 4.23
N ALA A 91 -26.59 36.54 4.75
CA ALA A 91 -26.35 37.74 3.93
C ALA A 91 -25.04 37.69 3.14
N GLU A 92 -24.07 36.84 3.51
CA GLU A 92 -22.80 36.66 2.79
C GLU A 92 -22.83 35.54 1.75
N ALA A 93 -23.99 34.92 1.51
CA ALA A 93 -24.15 33.89 0.49
C ALA A 93 -23.79 34.42 -0.92
N ASN A 94 -23.05 33.59 -1.65
CA ASN A 94 -22.69 33.84 -3.06
C ASN A 94 -21.99 35.19 -3.34
N LYS A 95 -21.37 35.80 -2.34
CA LYS A 95 -20.60 37.02 -2.49
C LYS A 95 -19.24 36.77 -3.14
N SER A 96 -18.33 37.71 -3.02
CA SER A 96 -17.02 37.73 -3.65
C SER A 96 -16.18 36.49 -3.30
N GLN A 97 -15.37 36.02 -4.27
CA GLN A 97 -14.35 34.98 -4.08
C GLN A 97 -12.92 35.54 -4.14
N LYS A 98 -12.74 36.85 -3.90
CA LYS A 98 -11.45 37.53 -4.09
C LYS A 98 -10.49 37.27 -2.93
N ALA A 99 -11.02 37.24 -1.71
CA ALA A 99 -10.24 36.95 -0.51
C ALA A 99 -11.00 35.97 0.42
N VAL A 100 -10.27 35.31 1.29
CA VAL A 100 -10.83 34.52 2.38
C VAL A 100 -11.61 35.47 3.30
N CYS A 101 -12.77 35.05 3.75
CA CYS A 101 -13.77 35.81 4.49
C CYS A 101 -14.58 36.85 3.68
N ASP A 102 -14.50 36.87 2.37
CA ASP A 102 -15.35 37.76 1.53
C ASP A 102 -16.82 37.29 1.43
N GLY A 103 -17.06 35.98 1.57
CA GLY A 103 -18.37 35.36 1.45
C GLY A 103 -18.28 33.84 1.31
N TRP A 104 -19.43 33.18 1.33
CA TRP A 104 -19.52 31.73 1.23
C TRP A 104 -20.35 31.30 0.01
N ASN A 105 -20.16 30.06 -0.43
CA ASN A 105 -20.94 29.42 -1.46
C ASN A 105 -21.08 27.91 -1.22
N LYS A 106 -21.80 27.24 -2.11
CA LYS A 106 -22.02 25.78 -2.05
C LYS A 106 -20.76 25.04 -2.49
N GLU A 107 -20.12 24.35 -1.56
CA GLU A 107 -19.02 23.43 -1.81
C GLU A 107 -19.55 22.03 -2.08
N HIS A 108 -19.14 21.45 -3.20
CA HIS A 108 -19.30 20.04 -3.48
C HIS A 108 -18.06 19.29 -3.03
N SER A 109 -18.11 18.66 -1.86
CA SER A 109 -16.97 17.88 -1.34
C SER A 109 -16.54 16.77 -2.30
N ILE A 110 -17.49 16.21 -3.06
CA ILE A 110 -17.23 15.45 -4.29
C ILE A 110 -17.50 16.38 -5.48
N PRO A 111 -16.45 16.86 -6.20
CA PRO A 111 -16.59 17.85 -7.26
C PRO A 111 -17.62 17.48 -8.32
N GLN A 112 -18.42 18.45 -8.75
CA GLN A 112 -19.44 18.23 -9.76
C GLN A 112 -18.91 17.64 -11.07
N SER A 113 -17.67 17.99 -11.44
CA SER A 113 -17.00 17.48 -12.63
C SER A 113 -16.74 15.97 -12.59
N TRP A 114 -16.73 15.36 -11.39
CA TRP A 114 -16.48 13.92 -11.25
C TRP A 114 -17.68 13.07 -11.63
N PHE A 115 -18.87 13.64 -11.61
CA PHE A 115 -20.13 12.99 -11.98
C PHE A 115 -20.93 13.77 -13.04
N ASN A 116 -20.24 14.63 -13.84
CA ASN A 116 -20.81 15.41 -14.93
C ASN A 116 -22.04 16.25 -14.50
N GLU A 117 -22.01 16.82 -13.31
CA GLU A 117 -23.08 17.62 -12.69
C GLU A 117 -24.44 16.90 -12.63
N GLY A 118 -24.42 15.56 -12.65
CA GLY A 118 -25.63 14.75 -12.72
C GLY A 118 -26.46 14.79 -11.42
N SER A 119 -27.78 14.80 -11.58
CA SER A 119 -28.71 14.60 -10.46
C SER A 119 -28.85 13.09 -10.15
N PRO A 120 -29.12 12.71 -8.89
CA PRO A 120 -29.38 13.55 -7.72
C PRO A 120 -28.13 14.03 -6.97
N MET A 121 -26.91 13.62 -7.37
CA MET A 121 -25.67 13.99 -6.67
C MET A 121 -25.51 15.50 -6.52
N LYS A 122 -25.86 16.27 -7.55
CA LYS A 122 -25.64 17.73 -7.57
C LYS A 122 -26.29 18.49 -6.41
N SER A 123 -27.31 17.94 -5.80
CA SER A 123 -28.05 18.62 -4.72
C SER A 123 -28.26 17.74 -3.48
N ASP A 124 -27.43 16.74 -3.28
CA ASP A 124 -27.47 15.91 -2.06
C ASP A 124 -26.76 16.63 -0.91
N LEU A 125 -27.52 16.99 0.12
CA LEU A 125 -27.03 17.69 1.30
C LEU A 125 -25.91 16.93 2.03
N PHE A 126 -25.81 15.59 1.89
CA PHE A 126 -24.74 14.84 2.54
C PHE A 126 -23.34 15.13 1.99
N HIS A 127 -23.21 15.82 0.86
CA HIS A 127 -21.90 16.21 0.34
C HIS A 127 -21.82 17.65 -0.16
N VAL A 128 -22.89 18.42 -0.02
CA VAL A 128 -22.91 19.84 -0.40
C VAL A 128 -23.03 20.71 0.84
N TYR A 129 -22.01 21.51 1.10
CA TYR A 129 -21.83 22.29 2.30
C TYR A 129 -21.68 23.78 2.00
N PRO A 130 -22.15 24.69 2.87
CA PRO A 130 -21.75 26.10 2.79
C PRO A 130 -20.31 26.25 3.29
N THR A 131 -19.42 26.81 2.48
CA THR A 131 -18.01 27.05 2.85
C THR A 131 -17.50 28.37 2.31
N ASP A 132 -16.41 28.88 2.88
CA ASP A 132 -15.70 30.05 2.35
C ASP A 132 -15.47 29.92 0.83
N ALA A 133 -16.00 30.87 0.08
CA ALA A 133 -16.00 30.84 -1.38
C ALA A 133 -14.60 30.92 -2.00
N ARG A 134 -13.65 31.60 -1.31
CA ARG A 134 -12.27 31.68 -1.76
C ARG A 134 -11.54 30.37 -1.54
N VAL A 135 -11.70 29.76 -0.37
CA VAL A 135 -11.07 28.48 -0.06
C VAL A 135 -11.64 27.38 -0.95
N ASN A 136 -12.95 27.34 -1.16
CA ASN A 136 -13.59 26.45 -2.14
C ASN A 136 -12.98 26.62 -3.55
N ASN A 137 -12.79 27.84 -4.01
CA ASN A 137 -12.14 28.11 -5.31
C ASN A 137 -10.71 27.55 -5.36
N PHE A 138 -9.94 27.62 -4.27
CA PHE A 138 -8.60 27.02 -4.19
C PHE A 138 -8.63 25.52 -4.17
N ARG A 139 -9.58 24.93 -3.43
CA ARG A 139 -9.76 23.48 -3.42
C ARG A 139 -10.06 22.98 -4.82
N ASN A 140 -10.89 23.69 -5.59
CA ASN A 140 -11.19 23.33 -6.97
C ASN A 140 -11.68 21.87 -7.09
N ASN A 141 -11.28 21.15 -8.13
CA ASN A 141 -11.66 19.75 -8.37
C ASN A 141 -10.59 18.75 -7.90
N PHE A 142 -9.63 19.18 -7.11
CA PHE A 142 -8.57 18.29 -6.63
C PHE A 142 -9.12 17.25 -5.65
N PRO A 143 -8.57 16.03 -5.64
CA PRO A 143 -8.89 15.04 -4.60
C PRO A 143 -8.43 15.51 -3.22
N TYR A 144 -8.99 14.92 -2.18
CA TYR A 144 -8.44 15.07 -0.85
C TYR A 144 -7.15 14.25 -0.68
N GLY A 145 -6.25 14.76 0.18
CA GLY A 145 -4.97 14.14 0.50
C GLY A 145 -4.28 14.84 1.66
N GLU A 146 -3.00 14.60 1.86
CA GLU A 146 -2.20 15.22 2.92
C GLU A 146 -1.13 16.12 2.30
N VAL A 147 -0.90 17.29 2.89
CA VAL A 147 -0.01 18.34 2.39
C VAL A 147 0.90 18.83 3.52
N ASN A 148 2.20 18.94 3.26
CA ASN A 148 3.13 19.51 4.22
C ASN A 148 2.90 21.01 4.41
N GLY A 149 3.09 21.49 5.65
CA GLY A 149 2.99 22.89 6.00
C GLY A 149 1.83 23.22 6.96
N PRO A 150 1.76 24.47 7.44
CA PRO A 150 0.70 24.92 8.33
C PRO A 150 -0.64 25.12 7.60
N ARG A 151 -1.72 25.34 8.35
CA ARG A 151 -3.03 25.78 7.83
C ARG A 151 -2.86 26.95 6.87
N GLY A 152 -3.65 26.99 5.81
CA GLY A 152 -3.58 28.04 4.78
C GLY A 152 -2.48 27.85 3.72
N THR A 153 -1.61 26.82 3.84
CA THR A 153 -0.59 26.52 2.82
C THR A 153 -1.23 26.42 1.44
N GLY A 154 -0.66 27.10 0.44
CA GLY A 154 -1.13 27.11 -0.94
C GLY A 154 -2.38 27.96 -1.19
N ILE A 155 -2.91 28.66 -0.17
CA ILE A 155 -4.10 29.52 -0.29
C ILE A 155 -3.67 30.98 -0.22
N THR A 156 -3.88 31.75 -1.29
CA THR A 156 -3.54 33.17 -1.36
C THR A 156 -4.72 34.06 -1.00
N ASN A 157 -4.43 35.34 -0.67
CA ASN A 157 -5.41 36.31 -0.16
C ASN A 157 -6.10 35.83 1.13
N ASN A 158 -5.31 35.22 2.00
CA ASN A 158 -5.71 34.70 3.32
C ASN A 158 -5.20 35.65 4.43
N THR A 159 -5.64 36.89 4.41
CA THR A 159 -5.27 37.87 5.43
C THR A 159 -5.84 37.44 6.78
N GLY A 160 -5.02 37.42 7.83
CA GLY A 160 -5.45 36.94 9.15
C GLY A 160 -5.37 35.42 9.35
N ASN A 161 -4.95 34.65 8.32
CA ASN A 161 -4.80 33.18 8.36
C ASN A 161 -6.08 32.44 8.73
N HIS A 162 -7.21 32.86 8.17
CA HIS A 162 -8.51 32.26 8.41
C HIS A 162 -8.74 30.94 7.69
N ALA A 163 -8.05 30.65 6.60
CA ALA A 163 -8.17 29.37 5.90
C ALA A 163 -7.66 28.22 6.77
N LEU A 164 -8.47 27.19 6.95
CA LEU A 164 -8.17 26.02 7.76
C LEU A 164 -7.41 24.94 6.97
N GLY A 165 -7.79 24.72 5.71
CA GLY A 165 -7.22 23.68 4.88
C GLY A 165 -5.88 24.06 4.22
N LYS A 166 -5.32 23.11 3.49
CA LYS A 166 -4.05 23.23 2.76
C LYS A 166 -4.20 22.71 1.34
N LYS A 167 -3.47 23.29 0.38
CA LYS A 167 -3.38 22.81 -1.00
C LYS A 167 -1.93 22.68 -1.43
N GLY A 168 -1.58 21.56 -2.04
CA GLY A 168 -0.24 21.28 -2.53
C GLY A 168 -0.08 19.86 -2.99
N SER A 169 1.17 19.47 -3.23
CA SER A 169 1.50 18.10 -3.63
C SER A 169 1.22 17.12 -2.50
N ASN A 170 0.58 16.02 -2.87
CA ASN A 170 0.20 14.98 -1.92
C ASN A 170 1.40 14.29 -1.29
N THR A 171 1.37 14.10 0.02
CA THR A 171 2.38 13.37 0.80
C THR A 171 1.90 12.00 1.25
N PHE A 172 0.62 11.69 1.13
CA PHE A 172 0.07 10.38 1.46
C PHE A 172 0.32 9.38 0.32
N SER A 173 0.71 8.15 0.66
CA SER A 173 1.10 7.13 -0.32
C SER A 173 -0.05 6.70 -1.24
N GLY A 174 0.27 6.33 -2.48
CA GLY A 174 -0.67 5.76 -3.44
C GLY A 174 -1.26 6.74 -4.48
N TYR A 175 -0.97 8.04 -4.37
CA TYR A 175 -1.32 9.06 -5.37
C TYR A 175 -0.24 10.13 -5.43
N SER A 176 0.17 10.52 -6.63
CA SER A 176 1.19 11.56 -6.87
C SER A 176 0.60 12.72 -7.66
N GLY A 177 0.00 13.67 -7.00
CA GLY A 177 -0.59 14.86 -7.65
C GLY A 177 -0.92 15.90 -6.60
N ASP A 178 -1.43 17.05 -7.04
CA ASP A 178 -1.90 18.05 -6.11
C ASP A 178 -3.23 17.62 -5.48
N VAL A 179 -3.38 17.95 -4.21
CA VAL A 179 -4.53 17.61 -3.37
C VAL A 179 -4.94 18.80 -2.50
N TYR A 180 -6.13 18.71 -1.94
CA TYR A 180 -6.56 19.57 -0.86
C TYR A 180 -6.65 18.74 0.44
N GLU A 181 -6.05 19.25 1.51
CA GLU A 181 -6.16 18.68 2.84
C GLU A 181 -7.07 19.56 3.68
N PRO A 182 -8.23 19.05 4.15
CA PRO A 182 -9.07 19.76 5.11
C PRO A 182 -8.41 19.83 6.47
N ASP A 183 -8.96 20.63 7.36
CA ASP A 183 -8.52 20.67 8.76
C ASP A 183 -8.71 19.34 9.46
N ASP A 184 -7.85 19.05 10.45
CA ASP A 184 -7.89 17.80 11.20
C ASP A 184 -9.24 17.58 11.89
N GLU A 185 -9.93 18.64 12.30
CA GLU A 185 -11.27 18.62 12.93
C GLU A 185 -12.37 18.09 11.98
N TYR A 186 -12.15 18.13 10.65
CA TYR A 186 -13.17 17.77 9.66
C TYR A 186 -12.76 16.63 8.73
N LYS A 187 -11.62 16.02 8.99
CA LYS A 187 -11.12 14.90 8.16
C LYS A 187 -12.06 13.70 8.19
N GLY A 188 -12.57 13.37 9.37
CA GLY A 188 -13.54 12.30 9.57
C GLY A 188 -14.89 12.59 8.91
N ASP A 189 -15.38 13.84 9.03
CA ASP A 189 -16.61 14.30 8.39
C ASP A 189 -16.55 14.05 6.86
N PHE A 190 -15.46 14.48 6.23
CA PHE A 190 -15.27 14.25 4.80
C PHE A 190 -15.06 12.78 4.45
N ALA A 191 -14.34 12.01 5.26
CA ALA A 191 -14.20 10.57 5.05
C ALA A 191 -15.57 9.87 5.05
N ARG A 192 -16.42 10.14 6.05
CA ARG A 192 -17.79 9.58 6.15
C ARG A 192 -18.71 10.05 5.03
N THR A 193 -18.47 11.24 4.50
CA THR A 193 -19.14 11.73 3.29
C THR A 193 -18.77 10.89 2.07
N TYR A 194 -17.48 10.57 1.87
CA TYR A 194 -17.04 9.73 0.76
C TYR A 194 -17.52 8.28 0.89
N PHE A 195 -17.57 7.74 2.09
CA PHE A 195 -18.18 6.43 2.35
C PHE A 195 -19.67 6.42 1.99
N TYR A 196 -20.40 7.48 2.38
CA TYR A 196 -21.80 7.65 2.00
C TYR A 196 -21.97 7.66 0.47
N MET A 197 -21.13 8.39 -0.26
CA MET A 197 -21.21 8.45 -1.71
C MET A 197 -20.97 7.07 -2.36
N CYS A 198 -20.11 6.23 -1.82
CA CYS A 198 -19.95 4.85 -2.26
C CYS A 198 -21.21 4.01 -2.02
N ALA A 199 -21.87 4.17 -0.88
CA ALA A 199 -23.08 3.43 -0.56
C ALA A 199 -24.30 3.95 -1.33
N ARG A 200 -24.52 5.29 -1.35
CA ARG A 200 -25.69 5.91 -1.95
C ARG A 200 -25.69 5.90 -3.47
N TYR A 201 -24.53 6.02 -4.07
CA TYR A 201 -24.35 6.15 -5.52
C TYR A 201 -23.59 4.98 -6.12
N ARG A 202 -23.80 3.79 -5.55
CA ARG A 202 -23.19 2.56 -6.01
C ARG A 202 -23.54 2.20 -7.47
N ASP A 203 -24.68 2.68 -7.95
CA ASP A 203 -25.19 2.52 -9.32
C ASP A 203 -24.74 3.62 -10.29
N LYS A 204 -23.92 4.57 -9.84
CA LYS A 204 -23.46 5.72 -10.63
C LYS A 204 -21.96 5.65 -10.88
N THR A 205 -21.45 6.58 -11.68
CA THR A 205 -20.03 6.77 -11.96
C THR A 205 -19.60 8.14 -11.44
N LEU A 206 -18.57 8.14 -10.59
CA LEU A 206 -18.02 9.32 -9.90
C LEU A 206 -16.53 9.50 -10.19
N ASN A 207 -16.02 8.90 -11.25
CA ASN A 207 -14.60 8.83 -11.55
C ASN A 207 -14.13 9.65 -12.75
N ALA A 208 -14.93 10.63 -13.20
CA ALA A 208 -14.50 11.56 -14.24
C ALA A 208 -13.43 12.52 -13.69
N SER A 209 -12.58 13.08 -14.58
CA SER A 209 -11.51 14.00 -14.19
C SER A 209 -10.62 13.40 -13.08
N TYR A 210 -10.34 14.17 -12.03
CA TYR A 210 -9.57 13.69 -10.85
C TYR A 210 -10.32 12.66 -10.00
N GLY A 211 -11.59 12.41 -10.24
CA GLY A 211 -12.39 11.41 -9.52
C GLY A 211 -11.84 9.98 -9.65
N SER A 212 -11.11 9.68 -10.72
CA SER A 212 -10.44 8.40 -10.92
C SER A 212 -9.33 8.10 -9.89
N ALA A 213 -8.77 9.12 -9.23
CA ALA A 213 -7.85 8.93 -8.11
C ALA A 213 -8.57 8.39 -6.86
N VAL A 214 -9.86 8.63 -6.74
CA VAL A 214 -10.66 8.37 -5.54
C VAL A 214 -11.64 7.21 -5.73
N PHE A 215 -12.36 7.18 -6.86
CA PHE A 215 -13.42 6.21 -7.11
C PHE A 215 -13.06 5.25 -8.24
N THR A 216 -13.44 3.98 -8.06
CA THR A 216 -13.33 2.94 -9.09
C THR A 216 -14.37 3.13 -10.19
N SER A 217 -14.17 2.45 -11.35
CA SER A 217 -15.04 2.60 -12.52
C SER A 217 -16.18 1.58 -12.62
N SER A 218 -16.10 0.44 -11.91
CA SER A 218 -17.02 -0.69 -12.14
C SER A 218 -18.33 -0.60 -11.34
N LYS A 219 -18.24 -0.23 -10.10
CA LYS A 219 -19.32 0.22 -9.20
C LYS A 219 -18.68 1.29 -8.37
N THR A 220 -19.38 2.34 -8.01
CA THR A 220 -18.78 3.39 -7.19
C THR A 220 -18.26 2.79 -5.89
N ASN A 221 -16.96 2.74 -5.77
CA ASN A 221 -16.23 2.27 -4.60
C ASN A 221 -14.88 3.00 -4.53
N LEU A 222 -14.19 2.92 -3.42
CA LEU A 222 -12.91 3.61 -3.23
C LEU A 222 -11.76 2.88 -3.94
N THR A 223 -10.81 3.64 -4.48
CA THR A 223 -9.47 3.15 -4.84
C THR A 223 -8.69 2.79 -3.57
N GLU A 224 -7.60 2.04 -3.70
CA GLU A 224 -6.73 1.71 -2.56
C GLU A 224 -6.17 2.97 -1.87
N TYR A 225 -5.80 4.00 -2.65
CA TYR A 225 -5.38 5.29 -2.12
C TYR A 225 -6.44 5.91 -1.22
N ALA A 226 -7.65 6.09 -1.77
CA ALA A 226 -8.74 6.76 -1.08
C ALA A 226 -9.23 5.94 0.13
N LYS A 227 -9.30 4.63 0.00
CA LYS A 227 -9.64 3.72 1.10
C LYS A 227 -8.70 3.92 2.30
N ASN A 228 -7.40 3.86 2.06
CA ASN A 228 -6.41 3.97 3.12
C ASN A 228 -6.40 5.37 3.76
N LEU A 229 -6.55 6.42 2.95
CA LEU A 229 -6.64 7.81 3.42
C LEU A 229 -7.88 8.02 4.30
N PHE A 230 -9.06 7.66 3.79
CA PHE A 230 -10.32 7.93 4.49
C PHE A 230 -10.52 7.05 5.71
N LEU A 231 -10.05 5.80 5.72
CA LEU A 231 -10.03 4.99 6.95
C LEU A 231 -9.13 5.60 8.02
N LYS A 232 -7.94 6.11 7.64
CA LYS A 232 -7.06 6.83 8.55
C LYS A 232 -7.78 8.03 9.17
N TRP A 233 -8.39 8.87 8.34
CA TRP A 233 -9.08 10.07 8.79
C TRP A 233 -10.31 9.75 9.65
N HIS A 234 -11.12 8.79 9.24
CA HIS A 234 -12.28 8.30 9.98
C HIS A 234 -11.93 7.82 11.40
N ARG A 235 -10.78 7.16 11.55
CA ARG A 235 -10.28 6.67 12.85
C ARG A 235 -9.68 7.79 13.70
N GLN A 236 -9.09 8.80 13.09
CA GLN A 236 -8.45 9.92 13.78
C GLN A 236 -9.45 10.97 14.25
N ASP A 237 -10.53 11.14 13.51
CA ASP A 237 -11.58 12.12 13.76
C ASP A 237 -12.94 11.40 13.88
N PRO A 238 -13.31 10.96 15.10
CA PRO A 238 -14.57 10.28 15.38
C PRO A 238 -15.79 11.17 15.10
N VAL A 239 -16.96 10.53 14.94
CA VAL A 239 -18.23 11.24 14.70
C VAL A 239 -18.47 12.29 15.78
N SER A 240 -18.67 13.52 15.35
CA SER A 240 -18.95 14.67 16.20
C SER A 240 -20.46 14.86 16.43
N GLN A 241 -20.82 15.63 17.47
CA GLN A 241 -22.23 16.01 17.69
C GLN A 241 -22.81 16.78 16.49
N LYS A 242 -22.00 17.62 15.83
CA LYS A 242 -22.37 18.32 14.59
C LYS A 242 -22.85 17.36 13.51
N GLU A 243 -22.13 16.26 13.29
CA GLU A 243 -22.51 15.26 12.27
C GLU A 243 -23.79 14.52 12.65
N ILE A 244 -23.99 14.19 13.93
CA ILE A 244 -25.21 13.55 14.43
C ILE A 244 -26.41 14.46 14.19
N ASP A 245 -26.32 15.72 14.61
CA ASP A 245 -27.38 16.71 14.46
C ASP A 245 -27.68 16.97 12.98
N ARG A 246 -26.63 17.13 12.16
CA ARG A 246 -26.76 17.29 10.72
C ARG A 246 -27.42 16.10 10.04
N ASN A 247 -27.00 14.87 10.40
CA ASN A 247 -27.59 13.64 9.85
C ASN A 247 -29.09 13.55 10.16
N GLN A 248 -29.50 13.97 11.36
CA GLN A 248 -30.90 14.03 11.76
C GLN A 248 -31.67 15.13 10.98
N ALA A 249 -31.11 16.32 10.85
CA ALA A 249 -31.73 17.42 10.08
C ALA A 249 -31.89 17.04 8.59
N VAL A 250 -30.85 16.51 7.97
CA VAL A 250 -30.90 16.04 6.56
C VAL A 250 -31.91 14.90 6.40
N TYR A 251 -32.03 13.98 7.40
CA TYR A 251 -33.07 12.95 7.36
C TYR A 251 -34.49 13.54 7.33
N GLY A 252 -34.74 14.59 8.10
CA GLY A 252 -36.03 15.32 8.06
C GLY A 252 -36.36 15.92 6.69
N ILE A 253 -35.32 16.25 5.91
CA ILE A 253 -35.43 16.92 4.61
C ILE A 253 -35.42 15.90 3.44
N GLN A 254 -34.41 15.03 3.40
CA GLN A 254 -34.17 14.09 2.28
C GLN A 254 -34.72 12.69 2.51
N HIS A 255 -35.13 12.35 3.73
CA HIS A 255 -35.65 11.04 4.14
C HIS A 255 -34.66 9.88 3.99
N ASN A 256 -33.37 10.16 3.94
CA ASN A 256 -32.29 9.18 4.05
C ASN A 256 -31.25 9.65 5.07
N ARG A 257 -30.41 8.72 5.53
CA ARG A 257 -29.39 8.95 6.57
C ARG A 257 -28.02 8.58 6.02
N ASN A 258 -26.96 9.16 6.56
CA ASN A 258 -25.62 8.69 6.35
C ASN A 258 -25.32 7.53 7.32
N PRO A 259 -25.22 6.28 6.82
CA PRO A 259 -25.01 5.12 7.68
C PRO A 259 -23.65 5.13 8.41
N PHE A 260 -22.67 5.85 7.89
CA PHE A 260 -21.32 5.93 8.47
C PHE A 260 -21.22 7.00 9.57
N ILE A 261 -22.26 7.83 9.73
CA ILE A 261 -22.47 8.66 10.91
C ILE A 261 -23.23 7.85 11.96
N ASP A 262 -24.30 7.17 11.59
CA ASP A 262 -25.12 6.40 12.52
C ASP A 262 -24.37 5.22 13.14
N TYR A 263 -23.66 4.44 12.31
CA TYR A 263 -22.84 3.29 12.70
C TYR A 263 -21.46 3.39 12.02
N PRO A 264 -20.54 4.17 12.58
CA PRO A 264 -19.23 4.40 11.99
C PRO A 264 -18.44 3.10 11.75
N ASP A 265 -18.67 2.08 12.54
CA ASP A 265 -18.06 0.76 12.37
C ASP A 265 -18.39 0.09 11.02
N PHE A 266 -19.46 0.48 10.32
CA PHE A 266 -19.73 -0.07 8.98
C PHE A 266 -18.56 0.16 8.01
N ALA A 267 -17.81 1.25 8.16
CA ALA A 267 -16.61 1.48 7.35
C ALA A 267 -15.55 0.38 7.56
N GLU A 268 -15.43 -0.13 8.78
CA GLU A 268 -14.48 -1.20 9.10
C GLU A 268 -14.90 -2.56 8.49
N TYR A 269 -16.20 -2.84 8.44
CA TYR A 269 -16.71 -4.07 7.80
C TYR A 269 -16.61 -4.04 6.28
N ILE A 270 -16.59 -2.83 5.67
CA ILE A 270 -16.55 -2.68 4.21
C ILE A 270 -15.12 -2.51 3.70
N TRP A 271 -14.31 -1.67 4.33
CA TRP A 271 -12.98 -1.28 3.84
C TRP A 271 -11.85 -1.54 4.83
N GLY A 272 -12.16 -1.73 6.10
CA GLY A 272 -11.19 -1.76 7.19
C GLY A 272 -10.88 -3.15 7.73
N ASP A 273 -10.63 -3.20 9.03
CA ASP A 273 -10.06 -4.39 9.69
C ASP A 273 -11.10 -5.46 10.04
N ARG A 274 -12.39 -5.18 9.81
CA ARG A 274 -13.50 -6.14 10.01
C ARG A 274 -14.03 -6.74 8.71
N VAL A 275 -13.35 -6.56 7.59
CA VAL A 275 -13.72 -7.18 6.31
C VAL A 275 -13.80 -8.69 6.46
N GLY A 276 -14.95 -9.26 6.05
CA GLY A 276 -15.23 -10.70 6.19
C GLY A 276 -15.90 -11.11 7.51
N GLN A 277 -15.96 -10.21 8.51
CA GLN A 277 -16.73 -10.47 9.73
C GLN A 277 -18.23 -10.20 9.48
N THR A 278 -19.07 -10.95 10.16
CA THR A 278 -20.53 -10.79 10.06
C THR A 278 -21.01 -9.63 10.93
N ILE A 279 -21.83 -8.75 10.36
CA ILE A 279 -22.47 -7.67 11.12
C ILE A 279 -23.59 -8.26 12.00
N ASP A 280 -23.54 -7.95 13.28
CA ASP A 280 -24.61 -8.18 14.24
C ASP A 280 -25.02 -6.85 14.87
N LEU A 281 -26.10 -6.26 14.38
CA LEU A 281 -26.63 -4.98 14.85
C LEU A 281 -27.03 -4.98 16.31
N SER A 282 -27.35 -6.14 16.89
CA SER A 282 -27.72 -6.24 18.31
C SER A 282 -26.53 -5.95 19.25
N THR A 283 -25.31 -6.02 18.74
CA THR A 283 -24.08 -5.75 19.48
C THR A 283 -23.51 -4.35 19.20
N MET A 284 -24.15 -3.57 18.34
CA MET A 284 -23.69 -2.24 17.92
C MET A 284 -24.58 -1.15 18.53
N THR A 285 -23.97 -0.10 19.07
CA THR A 285 -24.67 1.07 19.57
C THR A 285 -24.54 2.21 18.56
N PRO A 286 -25.65 2.81 18.10
CA PRO A 286 -25.58 3.94 17.19
C PRO A 286 -25.03 5.19 17.90
N THR A 287 -24.43 6.12 17.11
CA THR A 287 -23.80 7.33 17.66
C THR A 287 -24.79 8.25 18.38
N CYS A 288 -26.03 8.33 17.91
CA CYS A 288 -27.08 9.10 18.58
C CYS A 288 -27.47 8.54 19.97
N GLU A 289 -27.09 7.30 20.30
CA GLU A 289 -27.26 6.66 21.60
C GLU A 289 -25.93 6.55 22.38
N GLY A 290 -24.91 7.33 21.99
CA GLY A 290 -23.59 7.32 22.62
C GLY A 290 -22.63 6.27 22.07
N GLY A 291 -22.96 5.60 20.97
CA GLY A 291 -22.05 4.73 20.24
C GLY A 291 -20.90 5.55 19.63
N SER A 292 -19.75 4.93 19.57
CA SER A 292 -18.57 5.49 18.88
C SER A 292 -17.94 4.40 18.02
N VAL A 293 -17.00 4.79 17.15
CA VAL A 293 -16.12 3.79 16.52
C VAL A 293 -15.47 3.01 17.64
N THR A 294 -15.78 1.73 17.74
CA THR A 294 -15.07 0.86 18.69
C THR A 294 -13.61 0.87 18.27
N PRO A 295 -12.67 1.36 19.10
CA PRO A 295 -11.27 1.37 18.72
C PRO A 295 -10.87 -0.06 18.36
N VAL A 296 -10.58 -0.31 17.09
CA VAL A 296 -9.92 -1.54 16.71
C VAL A 296 -8.54 -1.43 17.30
N VAL A 297 -8.26 -2.18 18.34
CA VAL A 297 -6.91 -2.35 18.84
C VAL A 297 -6.15 -3.08 17.74
N ILE A 298 -5.51 -2.32 16.87
CA ILE A 298 -4.62 -2.88 15.87
C ILE A 298 -3.40 -3.39 16.62
N VAL A 299 -3.43 -4.65 16.98
CA VAL A 299 -2.26 -5.34 17.50
C VAL A 299 -1.25 -5.40 16.36
N LYS A 300 -0.07 -4.84 16.59
CA LYS A 300 1.05 -4.91 15.66
C LYS A 300 2.22 -5.60 16.33
N HIS A 301 2.92 -6.39 15.56
CA HIS A 301 4.10 -7.12 15.99
C HIS A 301 5.33 -6.59 15.26
N GLY A 302 6.46 -6.58 15.95
CA GLY A 302 7.75 -6.24 15.35
C GLY A 302 8.26 -7.41 14.49
N VAL A 303 8.58 -7.15 13.23
CA VAL A 303 9.33 -8.08 12.38
C VAL A 303 10.72 -7.53 12.19
N THR A 304 11.68 -8.18 12.85
CA THR A 304 13.10 -7.78 12.81
C THR A 304 13.80 -8.56 11.70
N TRP A 305 14.42 -7.85 10.77
CA TRP A 305 15.24 -8.41 9.71
C TRP A 305 16.70 -8.31 10.12
N SER A 306 17.36 -9.45 10.30
CA SER A 306 18.77 -9.53 10.70
C SER A 306 19.62 -9.97 9.52
N VAL A 307 20.62 -9.18 9.19
CA VAL A 307 21.60 -9.46 8.14
C VAL A 307 22.97 -9.47 8.78
N ASN A 308 23.72 -10.55 8.60
CA ASN A 308 25.07 -10.70 9.14
C ASN A 308 25.14 -10.57 10.68
N GLY A 309 24.10 -11.00 11.38
CA GLY A 309 24.01 -10.90 12.83
C GLY A 309 23.58 -9.52 13.35
N GLU A 310 23.46 -8.52 12.49
CA GLU A 310 23.06 -7.16 12.84
C GLU A 310 21.62 -6.88 12.40
N VAL A 311 20.89 -6.03 13.13
CA VAL A 311 19.55 -5.60 12.74
C VAL A 311 19.64 -4.67 11.52
N SER A 312 19.09 -5.11 10.40
CA SER A 312 19.05 -4.35 9.14
C SER A 312 17.81 -3.48 9.04
N ALA A 313 16.67 -3.99 9.49
CA ALA A 313 15.39 -3.28 9.49
C ALA A 313 14.45 -3.85 10.57
N VAL A 314 13.47 -3.05 10.97
CA VAL A 314 12.36 -3.48 11.83
C VAL A 314 11.07 -2.94 11.22
N ASP A 315 10.17 -3.86 10.84
CA ASP A 315 8.85 -3.53 10.35
C ASP A 315 7.81 -3.70 11.46
N SER A 316 6.76 -2.90 11.40
CA SER A 316 5.59 -3.03 12.26
C SER A 316 4.45 -3.64 11.45
N VAL A 317 4.17 -4.91 11.64
CA VAL A 317 3.20 -5.71 10.87
C VAL A 317 1.96 -5.95 11.72
N GLN A 318 0.80 -5.69 11.14
CA GLN A 318 -0.47 -5.94 11.82
C GLN A 318 -0.66 -7.45 12.06
N GLU A 319 -1.23 -7.80 13.21
CA GLU A 319 -1.56 -9.18 13.56
C GLU A 319 -2.36 -9.87 12.43
N ASN A 320 -2.03 -11.13 12.16
CA ASN A 320 -2.60 -11.92 11.08
C ASN A 320 -2.32 -11.40 9.65
N LYS A 321 -1.42 -10.43 9.47
CA LYS A 321 -0.90 -10.02 8.15
C LYS A 321 0.50 -10.58 7.93
N LYS A 322 0.92 -10.67 6.66
CA LYS A 322 2.27 -11.08 6.28
C LYS A 322 3.17 -9.85 6.11
N PRO A 323 4.47 -9.95 6.45
CA PRO A 323 5.41 -8.87 6.21
C PRO A 323 5.73 -8.73 4.72
N THR A 324 6.22 -7.56 4.34
CA THR A 324 6.83 -7.33 3.01
C THR A 324 8.31 -7.67 3.11
N LEU A 325 8.85 -8.40 2.13
CA LEU A 325 10.28 -8.69 2.10
C LEU A 325 11.07 -7.38 1.87
N PRO A 326 12.16 -7.17 2.64
CA PRO A 326 13.10 -6.10 2.32
C PRO A 326 13.86 -6.40 1.03
N THR A 327 14.56 -5.40 0.51
CA THR A 327 15.51 -5.62 -0.59
C THR A 327 16.49 -6.72 -0.21
N SER A 328 16.69 -7.68 -1.11
CA SER A 328 17.62 -8.81 -0.88
C SER A 328 19.00 -8.27 -0.50
N PRO A 329 19.56 -8.72 0.62
CA PRO A 329 20.89 -8.27 1.03
C PRO A 329 21.93 -8.70 0.00
N THR A 330 22.88 -7.82 -0.26
CA THR A 330 24.05 -8.14 -1.09
C THR A 330 24.96 -9.10 -0.32
N SER A 331 25.68 -9.95 -1.07
CA SER A 331 26.53 -11.00 -0.53
C SER A 331 27.39 -10.58 0.64
N CYS A 332 27.58 -11.49 1.58
CA CYS A 332 28.63 -11.40 2.59
C CYS A 332 30.01 -11.27 1.91
N SER A 333 30.73 -10.24 2.25
CA SER A 333 32.04 -9.92 1.66
C SER A 333 33.04 -11.08 1.68
N SER A 334 33.82 -11.17 0.61
CA SER A 334 35.06 -11.94 0.37
C SER A 334 34.98 -13.37 -0.15
N GLU A 335 33.86 -14.07 -0.06
CA GLU A 335 33.68 -15.37 -0.69
C GLU A 335 32.35 -15.39 -1.48
N SER A 336 32.20 -16.30 -2.43
CA SER A 336 31.07 -16.45 -3.34
C SER A 336 29.78 -16.91 -2.60
N ASN A 337 29.45 -16.28 -1.48
CA ASN A 337 28.24 -16.57 -0.74
C ASN A 337 27.05 -15.86 -1.35
N ILE A 338 26.01 -16.61 -1.67
CA ILE A 338 24.79 -16.13 -2.30
C ILE A 338 23.69 -16.09 -1.27
N PHE A 339 22.89 -15.02 -1.29
CA PHE A 339 21.70 -14.93 -0.47
C PHE A 339 20.66 -15.97 -0.87
N MET A 340 20.22 -16.80 0.08
CA MET A 340 19.33 -17.93 -0.13
C MET A 340 17.89 -17.67 0.30
N GLY A 341 17.67 -16.73 1.21
CA GLY A 341 16.36 -16.45 1.81
C GLY A 341 16.47 -16.13 3.31
N TRP A 342 15.39 -16.30 4.02
CA TRP A 342 15.25 -15.93 5.42
C TRP A 342 14.87 -17.14 6.28
N THR A 343 15.41 -17.24 7.47
CA THR A 343 15.08 -18.28 8.45
C THR A 343 14.68 -17.68 9.80
N THR A 344 13.94 -18.44 10.60
CA THR A 344 13.51 -18.01 11.95
C THR A 344 14.55 -18.26 13.04
N SER A 345 15.60 -18.99 12.75
CA SER A 345 16.65 -19.32 13.73
C SER A 345 18.03 -19.04 13.13
N PRO A 346 18.94 -18.38 13.87
CA PRO A 346 20.29 -18.17 13.39
C PRO A 346 21.05 -19.50 13.30
N ILE A 347 21.91 -19.63 12.29
CA ILE A 347 22.83 -20.76 12.15
C ILE A 347 24.08 -20.45 12.97
N SER A 348 24.42 -21.35 13.93
CA SER A 348 25.64 -21.21 14.71
C SER A 348 26.83 -21.70 13.89
N GLY A 349 27.71 -20.80 13.50
CA GLY A 349 28.82 -21.12 12.60
C GLY A 349 28.37 -21.41 11.17
N THR A 350 28.75 -22.57 10.63
CA THR A 350 28.37 -23.03 9.28
C THR A 350 27.60 -24.34 9.37
N SER A 351 26.65 -24.53 8.44
CA SER A 351 25.92 -25.80 8.27
C SER A 351 26.04 -26.26 6.81
N ASP A 352 26.30 -27.54 6.58
CA ASP A 352 26.34 -28.12 5.25
C ASP A 352 24.93 -28.41 4.70
N GLU A 353 23.91 -28.33 5.55
CA GLU A 353 22.50 -28.49 5.16
C GLU A 353 21.77 -27.17 5.27
N ALA A 354 20.82 -26.93 4.35
CA ALA A 354 19.92 -25.78 4.40
C ALA A 354 19.11 -25.82 5.70
N PRO A 355 18.77 -24.66 6.30
CA PRO A 355 17.88 -24.63 7.44
C PRO A 355 16.52 -25.24 7.10
N ALA A 356 15.93 -25.97 8.06
CA ALA A 356 14.64 -26.65 7.89
C ALA A 356 13.50 -25.67 7.51
N VAL A 357 13.61 -24.40 7.91
CA VAL A 357 12.73 -23.31 7.52
C VAL A 357 13.56 -22.30 6.73
N LEU A 358 13.24 -22.14 5.47
CA LEU A 358 13.87 -21.16 4.58
C LEU A 358 12.80 -20.50 3.71
N TYR A 359 12.51 -19.23 3.96
CA TYR A 359 11.55 -18.44 3.20
C TYR A 359 12.26 -17.73 2.04
N THR A 360 11.86 -18.02 0.83
CA THR A 360 12.40 -17.40 -0.40
C THR A 360 11.46 -16.33 -0.97
N SER A 361 10.21 -16.31 -0.49
CA SER A 361 9.18 -15.34 -0.88
C SER A 361 8.35 -14.89 0.33
N ALA A 362 7.73 -13.70 0.23
CA ALA A 362 6.82 -13.18 1.28
C ALA A 362 5.60 -14.08 1.49
N THR A 363 5.18 -14.83 0.47
CA THR A 363 4.01 -15.72 0.56
C THR A 363 4.27 -16.96 1.39
N GLU A 364 5.53 -17.34 1.60
CA GLU A 364 5.94 -18.48 2.42
C GLU A 364 5.99 -18.14 3.91
N ILE A 365 6.23 -16.85 4.25
CA ILE A 365 6.23 -16.41 5.64
C ILE A 365 4.79 -16.52 6.18
N PRO A 366 4.58 -17.13 7.36
CA PRO A 366 3.26 -17.20 7.97
C PRO A 366 2.74 -15.81 8.33
N ALA A 367 1.42 -15.69 8.51
CA ALA A 367 0.84 -14.49 9.07
C ALA A 367 1.39 -14.24 10.48
N ILE A 368 1.72 -12.98 10.80
CA ILE A 368 2.39 -12.61 12.05
C ILE A 368 1.39 -12.57 13.20
N THR A 369 1.65 -13.34 14.25
CA THR A 369 0.84 -13.41 15.47
C THR A 369 1.63 -13.06 16.75
N ALA A 370 2.93 -12.81 16.60
CA ALA A 370 3.85 -12.38 17.65
C ALA A 370 5.06 -11.70 17.01
N ASP A 371 5.88 -11.05 17.82
CA ASP A 371 7.16 -10.51 17.34
C ASP A 371 8.02 -11.62 16.74
N LEU A 372 8.62 -11.35 15.59
CA LEU A 372 9.39 -12.32 14.82
C LEU A 372 10.74 -11.74 14.40
N THR A 373 11.81 -12.53 14.57
CA THR A 373 13.11 -12.19 13.98
C THR A 373 13.39 -13.16 12.83
N LEU A 374 13.77 -12.60 11.69
CA LEU A 374 14.15 -13.32 10.48
C LEU A 374 15.62 -13.02 10.15
N TYR A 375 16.38 -14.06 9.95
CA TYR A 375 17.83 -14.02 9.70
C TYR A 375 18.10 -14.30 8.22
N ALA A 376 18.85 -13.42 7.56
CA ALA A 376 19.31 -13.65 6.19
C ALA A 376 20.23 -14.89 6.16
N VAL A 377 19.93 -15.80 5.25
CA VAL A 377 20.73 -17.01 5.03
C VAL A 377 21.57 -16.82 3.77
N PHE A 378 22.84 -17.07 3.89
CA PHE A 378 23.77 -17.13 2.76
C PHE A 378 24.36 -18.53 2.67
N ALA A 379 24.69 -18.98 1.46
CA ALA A 379 25.36 -20.25 1.23
C ALA A 379 26.51 -20.08 0.26
N HIS A 380 27.56 -20.87 0.47
CA HIS A 380 28.65 -20.97 -0.49
C HIS A 380 28.17 -21.74 -1.72
N GLN A 381 28.40 -21.14 -2.89
CA GLN A 381 28.08 -21.76 -4.16
C GLN A 381 29.29 -22.56 -4.64
N GLU A 382 29.14 -23.86 -4.71
CA GLU A 382 30.13 -24.76 -5.32
C GLU A 382 29.71 -25.13 -6.73
N MET A 383 30.61 -24.93 -7.69
CA MET A 383 30.42 -25.38 -9.07
C MET A 383 31.24 -26.65 -9.27
N THR A 384 30.58 -27.79 -9.40
CA THR A 384 31.23 -29.06 -9.70
C THR A 384 31.03 -29.42 -11.17
N GLY A 385 32.10 -29.36 -11.94
CA GLY A 385 32.37 -29.93 -13.24
C GLY A 385 31.27 -29.85 -14.31
N GLY A 386 31.58 -29.27 -15.46
CA GLY A 386 30.80 -29.27 -16.68
C GLY A 386 31.33 -28.20 -17.62
N SER A 387 31.38 -28.50 -18.91
CA SER A 387 31.69 -27.47 -19.92
C SER A 387 30.49 -26.52 -20.05
N PRO A 388 30.70 -25.21 -20.19
CA PRO A 388 29.63 -24.28 -20.52
C PRO A 388 28.82 -24.76 -21.72
N GLN A 389 27.50 -24.71 -21.60
CA GLN A 389 26.58 -25.03 -22.70
C GLN A 389 25.77 -23.79 -23.05
N THR A 390 25.68 -23.52 -24.34
CA THR A 390 24.82 -22.46 -24.88
C THR A 390 23.76 -23.11 -25.75
N TYR A 391 22.49 -22.83 -25.45
CA TYR A 391 21.36 -23.26 -26.27
C TYR A 391 20.88 -22.06 -27.08
N ILE A 392 20.84 -22.24 -28.39
CA ILE A 392 20.47 -21.17 -29.33
C ILE A 392 19.18 -21.58 -30.05
N TYR A 393 18.27 -20.63 -30.18
CA TYR A 393 17.13 -20.71 -31.08
C TYR A 393 17.17 -19.53 -32.06
N ASP A 394 17.31 -19.81 -33.34
CA ASP A 394 17.24 -18.84 -34.42
C ASP A 394 16.79 -19.51 -35.74
N ALA A 395 17.04 -18.87 -36.87
CA ALA A 395 16.64 -19.42 -38.16
C ALA A 395 17.38 -20.71 -38.55
N ASP A 396 18.61 -20.89 -38.05
CA ASP A 396 19.52 -21.97 -38.38
C ASP A 396 19.64 -23.02 -37.26
N HIS A 397 19.26 -22.66 -36.03
CA HIS A 397 19.36 -23.49 -34.82
C HIS A 397 18.02 -23.63 -34.14
N SER A 398 17.31 -24.71 -34.38
CA SER A 398 15.99 -24.99 -33.77
C SER A 398 15.85 -26.44 -33.28
N GLU A 399 16.90 -27.24 -33.35
CA GLU A 399 16.86 -28.64 -32.94
C GLU A 399 16.61 -28.77 -31.42
N GLY A 400 15.64 -29.61 -31.05
CA GLY A 400 15.24 -29.80 -29.66
C GLY A 400 14.31 -28.73 -29.09
N TRP A 401 14.00 -27.68 -29.85
CA TRP A 401 13.07 -26.63 -29.44
C TRP A 401 11.65 -26.88 -29.96
N THR A 402 10.67 -26.52 -29.17
CA THR A 402 9.26 -26.47 -29.60
C THR A 402 8.87 -25.04 -29.94
N ASN A 403 8.27 -24.81 -31.09
CA ASN A 403 7.87 -23.49 -31.54
C ASN A 403 6.43 -23.49 -32.08
N THR A 404 5.57 -22.70 -31.48
CA THR A 404 4.21 -22.41 -31.94
C THR A 404 4.04 -20.95 -32.41
N ALA A 405 5.06 -20.10 -32.24
CA ALA A 405 5.03 -18.70 -32.64
C ALA A 405 4.88 -18.50 -34.15
N PHE A 406 4.27 -17.40 -34.53
CA PHE A 406 4.05 -17.06 -35.94
C PHE A 406 5.34 -16.54 -36.58
N LYS A 407 5.82 -17.20 -37.62
CA LYS A 407 7.01 -16.75 -38.38
C LYS A 407 6.62 -15.65 -39.38
N ASN A 408 7.32 -14.53 -39.31
CA ASN A 408 7.18 -13.41 -40.23
C ASN A 408 8.55 -13.04 -40.84
N ASN A 409 8.85 -13.58 -42.01
CA ASN A 409 10.14 -13.42 -42.70
C ASN A 409 11.35 -13.77 -41.82
N SER A 410 12.01 -12.75 -41.25
CA SER A 410 13.27 -12.89 -40.50
C SER A 410 13.08 -12.90 -38.97
N TYR A 411 11.85 -12.90 -38.46
CA TYR A 411 11.55 -12.92 -37.02
C TYR A 411 10.28 -13.70 -36.69
N TRP A 412 10.10 -14.06 -35.43
CA TRP A 412 8.90 -14.71 -34.92
C TRP A 412 8.11 -13.75 -34.06
N ILE A 413 6.79 -13.93 -34.00
CA ILE A 413 5.86 -13.17 -33.15
C ILE A 413 5.17 -14.15 -32.23
N ILE A 414 5.28 -13.94 -30.92
CA ILE A 414 4.58 -14.74 -29.92
C ILE A 414 3.19 -14.10 -29.67
N ARG A 415 2.16 -14.67 -30.25
CA ARG A 415 0.76 -14.25 -30.11
C ARG A 415 0.11 -14.92 -28.90
N THR A 416 -1.14 -14.59 -28.61
CA THR A 416 -1.92 -15.26 -27.56
C THR A 416 -1.92 -16.79 -27.78
N ASP A 417 -1.71 -17.55 -26.69
CA ASP A 417 -1.62 -19.01 -26.65
C ASP A 417 -0.45 -19.62 -27.43
N GLN A 418 0.48 -18.80 -27.92
CA GLN A 418 1.70 -19.25 -28.59
C GLN A 418 2.90 -19.17 -27.65
N TYR A 419 3.90 -20.02 -27.91
CA TYR A 419 5.13 -20.08 -27.13
C TYR A 419 6.31 -20.62 -27.93
N ILE A 420 7.49 -20.37 -27.39
CA ILE A 420 8.72 -21.09 -27.72
C ILE A 420 9.13 -21.85 -26.45
N GLU A 421 9.61 -23.07 -26.58
CA GLU A 421 10.06 -23.89 -25.47
C GLU A 421 11.42 -24.50 -25.76
N SER A 422 12.34 -24.34 -24.82
CA SER A 422 13.70 -24.85 -24.92
C SER A 422 13.77 -26.38 -24.74
N PRO A 423 14.88 -27.02 -25.11
CA PRO A 423 15.24 -28.32 -24.54
C PRO A 423 15.24 -28.28 -22.99
N SER A 424 15.23 -29.46 -22.36
CA SER A 424 15.36 -29.54 -20.91
C SER A 424 16.75 -29.10 -20.46
N ILE A 425 16.80 -28.19 -19.51
CA ILE A 425 18.02 -27.53 -19.02
C ILE A 425 18.12 -27.74 -17.50
N ASP A 426 19.32 -27.96 -16.99
CA ASP A 426 19.55 -27.88 -15.54
C ASP A 426 19.54 -26.42 -15.11
N LEU A 427 18.48 -26.03 -14.37
CA LEU A 427 18.30 -24.68 -13.89
C LEU A 427 19.38 -24.24 -12.88
N SER A 428 20.03 -25.18 -12.21
CA SER A 428 21.13 -24.87 -11.30
C SER A 428 22.29 -24.23 -12.04
N GLY A 429 22.59 -24.72 -13.26
CA GLY A 429 23.61 -24.19 -14.13
C GLY A 429 23.21 -23.01 -15.00
N LEU A 430 21.93 -22.61 -15.01
CA LEU A 430 21.45 -21.48 -15.80
C LEU A 430 22.15 -20.18 -15.38
N ALA A 431 22.80 -19.48 -16.29
CA ALA A 431 23.52 -18.24 -16.01
C ALA A 431 22.77 -17.01 -16.54
N SER A 432 22.39 -17.04 -17.84
CA SER A 432 21.68 -15.92 -18.47
C SER A 432 20.73 -16.38 -19.57
N ILE A 433 19.78 -15.51 -19.90
CA ILE A 433 18.86 -15.66 -21.03
C ILE A 433 18.90 -14.36 -21.81
N THR A 434 19.29 -14.42 -23.07
CA THR A 434 19.30 -13.28 -23.98
C THR A 434 18.30 -13.50 -25.09
N MET A 435 17.43 -12.55 -25.36
CA MET A 435 16.49 -12.58 -26.47
C MET A 435 16.68 -11.34 -27.33
N ASN A 436 17.03 -11.53 -28.61
CA ASN A 436 17.10 -10.44 -29.57
C ASN A 436 15.69 -10.11 -30.04
N MET A 437 15.07 -9.07 -29.44
CA MET A 437 13.66 -8.80 -29.60
C MET A 437 13.35 -7.32 -29.90
N ARG A 438 12.14 -7.07 -30.39
CA ARG A 438 11.62 -5.75 -30.72
C ARG A 438 10.15 -5.64 -30.34
N THR A 439 9.68 -4.42 -30.20
CA THR A 439 8.24 -4.16 -30.06
C THR A 439 7.53 -4.42 -31.40
N TYR A 440 6.24 -4.74 -31.33
CA TYR A 440 5.36 -4.92 -32.47
C TYR A 440 4.02 -4.22 -32.23
N GLY A 441 3.25 -3.96 -33.33
CA GLY A 441 1.92 -3.37 -33.19
C GLY A 441 1.90 -1.97 -32.54
N GLY A 442 2.82 -1.07 -32.97
CA GLY A 442 2.84 0.31 -32.47
C GLY A 442 3.49 0.49 -31.09
N GLY A 443 4.28 -0.48 -30.64
CA GLY A 443 5.01 -0.40 -29.37
C GLY A 443 4.30 -1.03 -28.17
N SER A 444 3.06 -1.47 -28.34
CA SER A 444 2.25 -2.00 -27.22
C SER A 444 2.57 -3.44 -26.85
N TYR A 445 3.19 -4.21 -27.75
CA TYR A 445 3.50 -5.64 -27.59
C TYR A 445 4.99 -5.81 -27.46
N ASN A 446 5.51 -5.88 -26.24
CA ASN A 446 6.93 -5.78 -25.98
C ASN A 446 7.45 -6.73 -24.89
N THR A 447 6.59 -7.47 -24.21
CA THR A 447 6.97 -8.21 -23.01
C THR A 447 6.85 -9.71 -23.20
N VAL A 448 7.93 -10.44 -22.87
CA VAL A 448 8.01 -11.90 -22.85
C VAL A 448 8.33 -12.37 -21.43
N ASN A 449 7.48 -13.25 -20.90
CA ASN A 449 7.75 -13.97 -19.67
C ASN A 449 8.42 -15.31 -19.98
N VAL A 450 9.43 -15.66 -19.20
CA VAL A 450 10.10 -16.96 -19.25
C VAL A 450 9.63 -17.78 -18.05
N ILE A 451 9.03 -18.92 -18.32
CA ILE A 451 8.42 -19.80 -17.34
C ILE A 451 9.22 -21.09 -17.23
N ALA A 452 9.58 -21.46 -16.01
CA ALA A 452 10.16 -22.75 -15.67
C ALA A 452 9.36 -23.36 -14.51
N ASN A 453 9.05 -24.66 -14.58
CA ASN A 453 8.26 -25.36 -13.53
C ASN A 453 6.99 -24.59 -13.13
N SER A 454 6.25 -24.05 -14.12
CA SER A 454 5.03 -23.25 -13.94
C SER A 454 5.22 -21.91 -13.21
N THR A 455 6.46 -21.47 -13.00
CA THR A 455 6.80 -20.20 -12.36
C THR A 455 7.51 -19.28 -13.35
N THR A 456 7.13 -18.00 -13.38
CA THR A 456 7.86 -17.00 -14.15
C THR A 456 9.19 -16.70 -13.46
N ILE A 457 10.29 -17.04 -14.12
CA ILE A 457 11.66 -16.83 -13.62
C ILE A 457 12.32 -15.57 -14.17
N ALA A 458 11.86 -15.08 -15.33
CA ALA A 458 12.38 -13.90 -15.99
C ALA A 458 11.28 -13.16 -16.76
N THR A 459 11.46 -11.85 -16.92
CA THR A 459 10.66 -11.02 -17.82
C THR A 459 11.60 -10.18 -18.69
N LEU A 460 11.47 -10.30 -20.00
CA LEU A 460 12.25 -9.57 -21.00
C LEU A 460 11.36 -8.54 -21.68
N ILE A 461 11.83 -7.29 -21.79
CA ILE A 461 11.04 -6.17 -22.32
C ILE A 461 11.79 -5.48 -23.44
N ALA A 462 11.24 -5.54 -24.65
CA ALA A 462 11.79 -4.81 -25.78
C ALA A 462 11.64 -3.31 -25.63
N ALA A 463 12.72 -2.57 -25.78
CA ALA A 463 12.76 -1.13 -25.60
C ALA A 463 12.33 -0.33 -26.84
N SER A 464 12.37 -0.92 -28.03
CA SER A 464 12.15 -0.20 -29.30
C SER A 464 11.62 -1.09 -30.42
N ASN A 465 11.30 -0.47 -31.57
CA ASN A 465 10.90 -1.17 -32.81
C ASN A 465 12.07 -1.83 -33.56
N SER A 466 13.30 -1.66 -33.11
CA SER A 466 14.49 -2.32 -33.67
C SER A 466 14.84 -3.54 -32.85
N LEU A 467 15.29 -4.60 -33.51
CA LEU A 467 15.81 -5.79 -32.83
C LEU A 467 17.01 -5.39 -31.97
N ALA A 468 16.99 -5.73 -30.72
CA ALA A 468 18.06 -5.50 -29.76
C ALA A 468 18.05 -6.58 -28.68
N ASP A 469 19.22 -6.91 -28.18
CA ASP A 469 19.37 -7.90 -27.12
C ASP A 469 18.78 -7.39 -25.81
N GLN A 470 17.93 -8.22 -25.21
CA GLN A 470 17.42 -8.07 -23.86
C GLN A 470 17.94 -9.26 -23.07
N THR A 471 18.72 -8.98 -22.04
CA THR A 471 19.37 -10.03 -21.24
C THR A 471 18.85 -10.02 -19.83
N TRP A 472 18.43 -11.18 -19.37
CA TRP A 472 18.22 -11.48 -17.97
C TRP A 472 19.39 -12.30 -17.45
N THR A 473 19.92 -11.94 -16.29
CA THR A 473 20.97 -12.69 -15.58
C THR A 473 20.39 -13.26 -14.32
N LYS A 474 20.68 -14.52 -14.01
CA LYS A 474 20.19 -15.17 -12.80
C LYS A 474 20.70 -14.48 -11.55
N THR A 475 19.78 -14.05 -10.71
CA THR A 475 20.05 -13.40 -9.42
C THR A 475 19.59 -14.22 -8.23
N THR A 476 18.76 -15.24 -8.46
CA THR A 476 18.23 -16.13 -7.43
C THR A 476 18.57 -17.58 -7.74
N PRO A 477 18.80 -18.42 -6.74
CA PRO A 477 19.03 -19.84 -6.95
C PRO A 477 17.82 -20.50 -7.64
N LEU A 478 18.11 -21.26 -8.69
CA LEU A 478 17.15 -22.13 -9.36
C LEU A 478 17.75 -23.54 -9.35
N SER A 479 16.92 -24.57 -9.30
CA SER A 479 17.38 -25.95 -9.26
C SER A 479 16.45 -26.89 -10.03
N GLY A 480 16.97 -28.05 -10.38
CA GLY A 480 16.24 -29.11 -11.08
C GLY A 480 16.21 -28.93 -12.60
N MET A 481 15.78 -30.00 -13.28
CA MET A 481 15.61 -30.01 -14.72
C MET A 481 14.28 -29.41 -15.13
N SER A 482 14.28 -28.49 -16.11
CA SER A 482 13.05 -27.89 -16.67
C SER A 482 13.30 -27.44 -18.10
N THR A 483 12.24 -27.38 -18.89
CA THR A 483 12.21 -26.58 -20.13
C THR A 483 11.94 -25.12 -19.75
N LEU A 484 12.42 -24.18 -20.56
CA LEU A 484 12.09 -22.75 -20.44
C LEU A 484 11.07 -22.41 -21.53
N ARG A 485 9.88 -21.99 -21.07
CA ARG A 485 8.79 -21.60 -21.97
C ARG A 485 8.71 -20.08 -22.05
N PHE A 486 8.83 -19.54 -23.25
CA PHE A 486 8.76 -18.12 -23.58
C PHE A 486 7.34 -17.80 -24.06
N VAL A 487 6.61 -16.98 -23.32
CA VAL A 487 5.23 -16.58 -23.62
C VAL A 487 5.10 -15.07 -23.61
N SER A 488 4.19 -14.55 -24.42
CA SER A 488 3.88 -13.11 -24.36
C SER A 488 3.05 -12.77 -23.12
N ALA A 489 3.43 -11.70 -22.41
CA ALA A 489 2.64 -11.14 -21.33
C ALA A 489 1.55 -10.17 -21.83
N ASN A 490 1.68 -9.65 -23.06
CA ASN A 490 0.80 -8.62 -23.62
C ASN A 490 0.59 -8.82 -25.13
N SER A 491 -0.12 -9.86 -25.56
CA SER A 491 -0.39 -10.17 -26.97
C SER A 491 -1.87 -10.24 -27.29
N THR A 492 -2.17 -10.28 -28.59
CA THR A 492 -3.49 -10.58 -29.16
C THR A 492 -3.39 -11.77 -30.11
N SER A 493 -4.51 -12.23 -30.67
CA SER A 493 -4.54 -13.27 -31.71
C SER A 493 -3.76 -12.89 -32.99
N SER A 494 -3.46 -11.61 -33.19
CA SER A 494 -2.77 -11.11 -34.39
C SER A 494 -1.41 -10.47 -34.10
N ASN A 495 -1.18 -9.97 -32.88
CA ASN A 495 0.02 -9.21 -32.51
C ASN A 495 0.64 -9.73 -31.21
N GLY A 496 1.95 -9.61 -31.09
CA GLY A 496 2.74 -9.98 -29.91
C GLY A 496 4.18 -9.47 -30.04
N PRO A 497 5.00 -9.61 -29.01
CA PRO A 497 6.43 -9.28 -29.10
C PRO A 497 7.11 -10.10 -30.23
N ALA A 498 7.99 -9.45 -30.96
CA ALA A 498 8.71 -10.08 -32.05
C ALA A 498 10.18 -10.29 -31.67
N PHE A 499 10.79 -11.40 -32.12
CA PHE A 499 12.18 -11.72 -31.83
C PHE A 499 12.85 -12.45 -33.00
N SER A 500 14.17 -12.41 -33.07
CA SER A 500 14.98 -13.10 -34.11
C SER A 500 15.81 -14.26 -33.54
N SER A 501 16.19 -14.20 -32.26
CA SER A 501 16.96 -15.27 -31.62
C SER A 501 16.73 -15.31 -30.12
N ILE A 502 16.96 -16.48 -29.53
CA ILE A 502 17.05 -16.72 -28.09
C ILE A 502 18.36 -17.43 -27.82
N THR A 503 19.12 -16.94 -26.85
CA THR A 503 20.33 -17.58 -26.36
C THR A 503 20.19 -17.85 -24.87
N ILE A 504 20.44 -19.10 -24.47
CA ILE A 504 20.43 -19.50 -23.07
C ILE A 504 21.84 -19.99 -22.74
N ASP A 505 22.51 -19.30 -21.83
CA ASP A 505 23.81 -19.70 -21.33
C ASP A 505 23.66 -20.47 -20.05
N ALA A 506 24.14 -21.69 -20.02
CA ALA A 506 24.24 -22.53 -18.85
C ALA A 506 25.71 -22.97 -18.66
N THR A 507 26.16 -22.96 -17.43
CA THR A 507 27.56 -23.29 -17.14
C THR A 507 27.90 -24.77 -17.34
N GLY A 508 26.89 -25.63 -17.57
CA GLY A 508 27.05 -27.08 -17.63
C GLY A 508 27.54 -27.72 -16.32
N ALA A 509 27.81 -26.89 -15.34
CA ALA A 509 28.19 -27.31 -13.99
C ALA A 509 26.94 -27.49 -13.14
N SER A 510 26.83 -28.58 -12.41
CA SER A 510 25.87 -28.65 -11.32
C SER A 510 26.32 -27.70 -10.23
N VAL A 511 25.40 -26.78 -9.86
CA VAL A 511 25.62 -25.86 -8.77
C VAL A 511 25.05 -26.51 -7.51
N SER A 512 25.90 -26.77 -6.54
CA SER A 512 25.50 -27.16 -5.19
C SER A 512 25.72 -26.01 -4.23
N TYR A 513 24.93 -25.98 -3.18
CA TYR A 513 25.07 -25.00 -2.10
C TYR A 513 25.44 -25.76 -0.83
N ASN A 514 26.44 -25.27 -0.15
CA ASN A 514 26.88 -25.80 1.14
C ASN A 514 27.29 -24.63 2.05
N ARG A 515 27.73 -24.93 3.26
CA ARG A 515 28.24 -23.93 4.21
C ARG A 515 27.23 -22.77 4.39
N TYR A 516 25.99 -23.12 4.74
CA TYR A 516 24.95 -22.15 5.06
C TYR A 516 25.31 -21.38 6.32
N ILE A 517 25.16 -20.05 6.30
CA ILE A 517 25.47 -19.13 7.39
C ILE A 517 24.40 -18.05 7.51
N THR A 518 24.20 -17.53 8.72
CA THR A 518 23.38 -16.33 8.98
C THR A 518 24.22 -15.14 9.47
N SER A 519 25.51 -15.38 9.74
CA SER A 519 26.48 -14.34 10.12
C SER A 519 27.72 -14.51 9.28
N CYS A 520 28.08 -13.49 8.55
CA CYS A 520 29.33 -13.45 7.81
C CYS A 520 30.44 -13.20 8.80
N GLN A 521 31.09 -14.24 9.24
CA GLN A 521 32.32 -14.07 10.00
C GLN A 521 33.32 -13.37 9.09
N SER A 522 33.83 -12.23 9.52
CA SER A 522 35.05 -11.72 8.91
C SER A 522 36.08 -12.85 8.98
N ALA A 523 36.72 -13.16 7.87
CA ALA A 523 37.73 -14.23 7.76
C ALA A 523 38.85 -14.03 8.81
N THR A 524 38.67 -14.59 9.98
CA THR A 524 39.65 -14.62 11.05
C THR A 524 39.99 -16.05 11.48
N GLU A 525 39.40 -17.07 10.85
CA GLU A 525 39.86 -18.42 10.92
C GLU A 525 40.45 -18.86 9.58
N ILE A 526 41.76 -18.81 9.48
CA ILE A 526 42.50 -19.57 8.48
C ILE A 526 42.50 -21.01 9.01
N GLU A 527 41.63 -21.88 8.44
CA GLU A 527 41.84 -23.32 8.57
C GLU A 527 43.11 -23.69 7.80
N LEU A 528 44.20 -23.82 8.53
CA LEU A 528 45.39 -24.41 7.96
C LEU A 528 45.30 -25.94 8.09
N THR A 529 45.23 -26.60 6.93
CA THR A 529 45.30 -28.06 6.82
C THR A 529 46.55 -28.60 7.48
N SER A 530 46.36 -29.69 8.19
CA SER A 530 47.31 -30.58 8.87
C SER A 530 48.78 -30.52 8.40
N ASP A 531 49.58 -29.67 9.00
CA ASP A 531 51.00 -29.90 9.21
C ASP A 531 51.38 -29.30 10.58
N ASN A 532 52.22 -30.03 11.36
CA ASN A 532 52.49 -29.80 12.78
C ASN A 532 53.24 -28.49 13.13
N SER A 533 53.18 -27.46 12.29
CA SER A 533 53.76 -26.13 12.50
C SER A 533 52.71 -25.00 12.46
N VAL A 534 51.49 -25.24 12.90
CA VAL A 534 50.34 -24.33 12.73
C VAL A 534 50.43 -23.15 13.68
N ALA A 535 50.40 -21.95 13.11
CA ALA A 535 50.18 -20.70 13.83
C ALA A 535 48.68 -20.53 14.13
N ARG A 536 48.27 -20.42 15.38
CA ARG A 536 46.88 -20.15 15.78
C ARG A 536 46.75 -18.85 16.56
N LYS A 537 45.66 -18.16 16.41
CA LYS A 537 45.36 -16.96 17.15
C LYS A 537 44.79 -17.34 18.51
N VAL A 538 45.36 -16.83 19.58
CA VAL A 538 44.91 -17.10 20.96
C VAL A 538 44.70 -15.80 21.72
N LEU A 539 43.70 -15.76 22.57
CA LEU A 539 43.41 -14.63 23.45
C LEU A 539 44.00 -14.92 24.84
N VAL A 540 44.95 -14.13 25.27
CA VAL A 540 45.58 -14.27 26.59
C VAL A 540 45.49 -12.91 27.30
N GLY A 541 44.82 -12.87 28.46
CA GLY A 541 44.67 -11.66 29.25
C GLY A 541 43.95 -10.50 28.52
N GLY A 542 43.05 -10.80 27.58
CA GLY A 542 42.31 -9.78 26.79
C GLY A 542 43.10 -9.23 25.59
N GLN A 543 44.30 -9.76 25.29
CA GLN A 543 45.09 -9.42 24.11
C GLN A 543 45.22 -10.62 23.16
N ILE A 544 45.28 -10.32 21.89
CA ILE A 544 45.38 -11.31 20.81
C ILE A 544 46.85 -11.61 20.52
N TYR A 545 47.19 -12.89 20.50
CA TYR A 545 48.51 -13.41 20.16
C TYR A 545 48.42 -14.47 19.07
N ILE A 546 49.51 -14.67 18.34
CA ILE A 546 49.70 -15.80 17.41
C ILE A 546 50.49 -16.87 18.15
N GLN A 547 49.92 -18.06 18.32
CA GLN A 547 50.61 -19.22 18.91
C GLN A 547 51.13 -20.12 17.78
N ILE A 548 52.42 -20.44 17.83
CA ILE A 548 53.07 -21.40 16.93
C ILE A 548 53.74 -22.45 17.82
N GLY A 549 53.18 -23.65 17.84
CA GLY A 549 53.55 -24.68 18.81
C GLY A 549 53.32 -24.18 20.25
N GLU A 550 54.35 -24.22 21.10
CA GLU A 550 54.27 -23.73 22.48
C GLU A 550 54.65 -22.24 22.63
N GLN A 551 54.91 -21.52 21.52
CA GLN A 551 55.40 -20.15 21.55
C GLN A 551 54.29 -19.16 21.17
N LEU A 552 54.25 -18.02 21.88
CA LEU A 552 53.32 -16.92 21.64
C LEU A 552 54.04 -15.73 20.98
N PHE A 553 53.42 -15.15 19.99
CA PHE A 553 53.90 -13.97 19.30
C PHE A 553 52.83 -12.87 19.30
N THR A 554 53.22 -11.61 19.35
CA THR A 554 52.32 -10.48 19.12
C THR A 554 51.82 -10.52 17.66
N ILE A 555 50.75 -9.79 17.37
CA ILE A 555 50.23 -9.64 15.99
C ILE A 555 51.26 -8.99 15.04
N THR A 556 52.29 -8.35 15.58
CA THR A 556 53.41 -7.77 14.83
C THR A 556 54.61 -8.72 14.71
N GLY A 557 54.49 -9.97 15.15
CA GLY A 557 55.53 -11.00 15.01
C GLY A 557 56.60 -10.99 16.13
N GLN A 558 56.45 -10.19 17.18
CA GLN A 558 57.39 -10.21 18.31
C GLN A 558 57.03 -11.37 19.25
N ARG A 559 58.03 -12.20 19.58
CA ARG A 559 57.86 -13.31 20.51
C ARG A 559 57.58 -12.80 21.94
N VAL A 560 56.53 -13.31 22.54
CA VAL A 560 56.20 -13.06 23.95
C VAL A 560 56.87 -14.13 24.81
N LYS A 561 57.61 -13.70 25.80
CA LYS A 561 58.34 -14.62 26.68
C LYS A 561 57.39 -15.49 27.52
#